data_e1962b97286b170d735dc3b1484e049e
#
_entry.id   e1962b97286b170d735dc3b1484e049e
#
_cell.length_a   1.000
_cell.length_b   1.000
_cell.length_c   1.000
_cell.angle_alpha   90.00
_cell.angle_beta   90.00
_cell.angle_gamma   90.00
#
_symmetry.space_group_name_H-M   'P 1'
#
loop_
_entity.id
_entity.type
_entity.pdbx_description
1 polymer ?
#
loop_
_entity_poly.entity_id
_entity_poly.type
_entity_poly.pdbx_seq_one_letter_code
_entity_poly.pdbx_strand_id
1 'polypeptide(L)'
;MKGVAKLVIAGAISAGVVYPSYTATLNTMDDVGAAIQACWTPPADAGNSTVTLSFSFKRDGSLIGPPRPTAVKVAGDDKARKAFIEAAIAAVKNCTPLTLSPSLAKGIGGNVFTMQLVSPKQ
;
A
#
# COMPACT_ATOMS: atom_id res chain seq x y z
N MET A 1 -18.31 13.22 40.22
CA MET A 1 -18.03 13.33 39.95
C MET A 1 -17.50 13.26 39.40
N LYS A 2 -17.53 13.13 39.59
CA LYS A 2 -17.06 13.12 39.07
C LYS A 2 -16.70 12.55 38.25
N GLY A 3 -16.77 12.30 38.05
CA GLY A 3 -16.43 11.79 37.21
C GLY A 3 -16.41 11.46 36.36
N VAL A 4 -16.84 11.50 36.54
CA VAL A 4 -16.86 11.30 35.64
C VAL A 4 -16.50 11.25 34.78
N ALA A 5 -16.57 11.26 34.90
CA ALA A 5 -16.25 11.35 34.11
C ALA A 5 -15.89 11.19 33.36
N LYS A 6 -15.77 11.06 33.37
CA LYS A 6 -15.42 11.02 32.63
C LYS A 6 -15.06 10.43 31.83
N LEU A 7 -15.27 10.04 31.88
CA LEU A 7 -14.95 9.51 31.19
C LEU A 7 -14.89 9.28 30.17
N VAL A 8 -15.28 9.18 30.14
CA VAL A 8 -15.35 9.09 29.24
C VAL A 8 -14.69 9.23 28.43
N ILE A 9 -14.46 9.29 28.27
CA ILE A 9 -13.84 9.48 27.49
C ILE A 9 -13.31 8.75 26.87
N ALA A 10 -13.54 8.31 27.34
CA ALA A 10 -13.09 7.61 26.88
C ALA A 10 -13.12 7.38 25.76
N GLY A 11 -13.42 7.33 25.86
CA GLY A 11 -13.48 6.93 25.00
C GLY A 11 -13.15 7.17 24.01
N ALA A 12 -13.38 7.62 24.05
CA ALA A 12 -13.27 8.00 22.93
C ALA A 12 -12.22 7.62 22.21
N ILE A 13 -11.71 7.20 22.63
CA ILE A 13 -10.80 6.87 22.07
C ILE A 13 -10.83 5.98 21.09
N SER A 14 -11.52 5.20 21.23
CA SER A 14 -11.66 4.23 20.27
C SER A 14 -11.91 4.78 18.98
N ALA A 15 -12.56 5.80 18.99
CA ALA A 15 -12.84 6.42 17.75
C ALA A 15 -11.56 6.83 17.09
N GLY A 16 -10.56 7.06 17.87
CA GLY A 16 -9.33 7.47 17.30
C GLY A 16 -8.60 6.39 16.55
N VAL A 17 -9.10 5.20 16.66
CA VAL A 17 -8.45 4.13 15.97
C VAL A 17 -9.08 3.96 14.62
N VAL A 18 -8.81 4.88 13.79
CA VAL A 18 -9.32 4.79 12.43
C VAL A 18 -8.18 4.38 11.56
N TYR A 19 -8.22 3.18 11.08
CA TYR A 19 -7.26 2.72 10.12
C TYR A 19 -7.60 3.25 8.76
N PRO A 20 -6.58 3.45 7.91
CA PRO A 20 -6.87 3.79 6.53
C PRO A 20 -7.83 2.75 5.99
N SER A 21 -8.89 3.21 5.42
CA SER A 21 -9.91 2.30 4.95
C SER A 21 -9.51 1.75 3.60
N TYR A 22 -9.11 0.51 3.59
CA TYR A 22 -8.83 -0.16 2.33
C TYR A 22 -10.09 -0.61 1.65
N THR A 23 -11.23 -0.45 2.34
CA THR A 23 -12.53 -0.73 1.74
C THR A 23 -13.14 0.51 1.11
N ALA A 24 -12.50 1.67 1.28
CA ALA A 24 -13.00 2.88 0.64
C ALA A 24 -12.92 2.73 -0.87
N THR A 25 -13.95 3.19 -1.55
CA THR A 25 -14.00 3.13 -3.00
C THR A 25 -12.99 4.09 -3.60
N LEU A 26 -12.17 3.58 -4.49
CA LEU A 26 -11.15 4.37 -5.18
C LEU A 26 -11.71 4.84 -6.51
N ASN A 27 -11.60 6.13 -6.78
CA ASN A 27 -12.22 6.74 -7.94
C ASN A 27 -11.21 7.20 -8.99
N THR A 28 -9.96 7.39 -8.61
CA THR A 28 -8.93 7.91 -9.51
C THR A 28 -7.66 7.09 -9.38
N MET A 29 -6.75 7.27 -10.33
CA MET A 29 -5.44 6.62 -10.27
C MET A 29 -4.63 7.14 -9.09
N ASP A 30 -4.78 8.41 -8.72
CA ASP A 30 -4.11 8.95 -7.55
C ASP A 30 -4.59 8.24 -6.30
N ASP A 31 -5.88 7.92 -6.21
CA ASP A 31 -6.42 7.15 -5.09
C ASP A 31 -5.79 5.77 -5.02
N VAL A 32 -5.61 5.13 -6.15
CA VAL A 32 -4.97 3.81 -6.21
C VAL A 32 -3.53 3.89 -5.70
N GLY A 33 -2.79 4.88 -6.18
CA GLY A 33 -1.41 5.08 -5.74
C GLY A 33 -1.33 5.31 -4.24
N ALA A 34 -2.19 6.17 -3.71
CA ALA A 34 -2.21 6.47 -2.29
C ALA A 34 -2.55 5.24 -1.46
N ALA A 35 -3.49 4.43 -1.92
CA ALA A 35 -3.89 3.22 -1.21
C ALA A 35 -2.73 2.23 -1.12
N ILE A 36 -2.00 2.05 -2.21
CA ILE A 36 -0.87 1.13 -2.22
C ILE A 36 0.27 1.67 -1.37
N GLN A 37 0.56 2.97 -1.43
CA GLN A 37 1.59 3.57 -0.59
C GLN A 37 1.26 3.41 0.89
N ALA A 38 -0.01 3.45 1.25
CA ALA A 38 -0.41 3.25 2.64
C ALA A 38 -0.11 1.84 3.14
N CYS A 39 -0.01 0.87 2.24
CA CYS A 39 0.32 -0.51 2.59
C CYS A 39 1.83 -0.74 2.68
N TRP A 40 2.63 0.22 2.24
CA TRP A 40 4.08 0.06 2.19
C TRP A 40 4.74 0.47 3.49
N THR A 41 5.50 -0.43 4.06
CA THR A 41 6.35 -0.15 5.20
C THR A 41 7.74 -0.65 4.87
N PRO A 42 8.71 0.24 4.67
CA PRO A 42 10.06 -0.20 4.34
C PRO A 42 10.68 -1.02 5.47
N PRO A 43 11.54 -1.98 5.15
CA PRO A 43 12.32 -2.66 6.18
C PRO A 43 13.19 -1.66 6.95
N ALA A 44 13.37 -1.91 8.25
CA ALA A 44 14.05 -0.96 9.13
C ALA A 44 15.49 -0.67 8.71
N ASP A 45 16.17 -1.65 8.14
CA ASP A 45 17.59 -1.54 7.81
C ASP A 45 17.84 -1.26 6.33
N ALA A 46 16.83 -0.80 5.63
CA ALA A 46 16.92 -0.70 4.18
C ALA A 46 17.82 0.43 3.69
N GLY A 47 18.11 1.43 4.53
CA GLY A 47 18.88 2.57 4.07
C GLY A 47 18.14 3.31 2.96
N ASN A 48 18.89 3.92 2.04
CA ASN A 48 18.30 4.59 0.88
C ASN A 48 18.13 3.56 -0.23
N SER A 49 16.94 3.01 -0.31
CA SER A 49 16.65 1.94 -1.26
C SER A 49 15.40 2.25 -2.05
N THR A 50 15.31 1.70 -3.24
CA THR A 50 14.20 1.95 -4.14
C THR A 50 13.93 0.71 -4.97
N VAL A 51 12.66 0.38 -5.16
CA VAL A 51 12.28 -0.63 -6.12
C VAL A 51 11.07 -0.11 -6.90
N THR A 52 11.10 -0.31 -8.21
CA THR A 52 9.98 -0.01 -9.07
C THR A 52 9.31 -1.32 -9.42
N LEU A 53 8.02 -1.41 -9.16
CA LEU A 53 7.23 -2.60 -9.47
C LEU A 53 6.26 -2.31 -10.61
N SER A 54 6.08 -3.33 -11.45
CA SER A 54 5.10 -3.29 -12.51
C SER A 54 4.02 -4.30 -12.17
N PHE A 55 2.76 -3.90 -12.29
CA PHE A 55 1.64 -4.77 -11.98
C PHE A 55 0.38 -4.30 -12.67
N SER A 56 -0.62 -5.18 -12.70
CA SER A 56 -1.91 -4.91 -13.36
C SER A 56 -3.03 -5.39 -12.49
N PHE A 57 -4.21 -4.80 -12.68
CA PHE A 57 -5.41 -5.17 -11.94
C PHE A 57 -6.47 -5.73 -12.86
N LYS A 58 -7.23 -6.67 -12.32
CA LYS A 58 -8.51 -7.03 -12.91
C LYS A 58 -9.54 -5.99 -12.52
N ARG A 59 -10.68 -6.02 -13.17
CA ARG A 59 -11.76 -5.07 -12.87
C ARG A 59 -12.26 -5.17 -11.43
N ASP A 60 -12.09 -6.32 -10.80
CA ASP A 60 -12.51 -6.51 -9.41
C ASP A 60 -11.48 -5.97 -8.41
N GLY A 61 -10.39 -5.39 -8.88
CA GLY A 61 -9.36 -4.81 -8.01
C GLY A 61 -8.28 -5.79 -7.59
N SER A 62 -8.35 -7.04 -8.01
CA SER A 62 -7.32 -8.02 -7.72
C SER A 62 -6.19 -7.93 -8.74
N LEU A 63 -5.02 -8.44 -8.36
CA LEU A 63 -3.86 -8.41 -9.25
C LEU A 63 -3.96 -9.47 -10.35
N ILE A 64 -3.41 -9.12 -11.51
CA ILE A 64 -3.20 -10.08 -12.60
C ILE A 64 -1.77 -10.56 -12.45
N GLY A 65 -1.60 -11.69 -11.77
CA GLY A 65 -0.28 -12.22 -11.48
C GLY A 65 0.47 -11.42 -10.44
N PRO A 66 1.69 -11.79 -10.10
CA PRO A 66 2.47 -11.10 -9.08
C PRO A 66 3.08 -9.82 -9.64
N PRO A 67 3.28 -8.81 -8.77
CA PRO A 67 4.04 -7.63 -9.16
C PRO A 67 5.46 -8.02 -9.57
N ARG A 68 6.02 -7.30 -10.52
CA ARG A 68 7.36 -7.59 -11.05
C ARG A 68 8.29 -6.42 -10.81
N PRO A 69 9.49 -6.65 -10.26
CA PRO A 69 10.46 -5.58 -10.16
C PRO A 69 11.04 -5.26 -11.53
N THR A 70 11.03 -3.97 -11.88
CA THR A 70 11.57 -3.51 -13.16
C THR A 70 12.81 -2.65 -12.98
N ALA A 71 12.99 -2.08 -11.78
CA ALA A 71 14.20 -1.34 -11.45
C ALA A 71 14.45 -1.50 -9.96
N VAL A 72 15.68 -1.81 -9.60
CA VAL A 72 16.02 -2.10 -8.21
C VAL A 72 17.31 -1.38 -7.85
N LYS A 73 17.26 -0.63 -6.74
CA LYS A 73 18.42 0.06 -6.23
C LYS A 73 18.37 -0.05 -4.71
N VAL A 74 19.03 -1.04 -4.17
CA VAL A 74 18.95 -1.36 -2.75
C VAL A 74 20.33 -1.32 -2.12
N ALA A 75 20.44 -0.61 -0.99
CA ALA A 75 21.67 -0.57 -0.22
C ALA A 75 21.89 -1.92 0.45
N GLY A 76 23.15 -2.32 0.57
CA GLY A 76 23.49 -3.56 1.25
C GLY A 76 23.83 -4.69 0.28
N ASP A 77 23.82 -5.90 0.82
CA ASP A 77 24.21 -7.07 0.05
C ASP A 77 23.01 -7.70 -0.67
N ASP A 78 23.24 -8.84 -1.31
CA ASP A 78 22.21 -9.52 -2.07
C ASP A 78 21.04 -9.95 -1.19
N LYS A 79 21.31 -10.31 0.05
CA LYS A 79 20.29 -10.70 0.99
C LYS A 79 19.38 -9.51 1.31
N ALA A 80 19.98 -8.34 1.55
CA ALA A 80 19.22 -7.12 1.81
C ALA A 80 18.39 -6.74 0.59
N ARG A 81 18.96 -6.86 -0.59
CA ARG A 81 18.29 -6.56 -1.84
C ARG A 81 17.07 -7.46 -2.02
N LYS A 82 17.23 -8.75 -1.82
CA LYS A 82 16.14 -9.70 -1.95
C LYS A 82 15.04 -9.43 -0.94
N ALA A 83 15.42 -9.15 0.30
CA ALA A 83 14.44 -8.85 1.35
C ALA A 83 13.62 -7.60 1.02
N PHE A 84 14.27 -6.57 0.49
CA PHE A 84 13.58 -5.34 0.12
C PHE A 84 12.58 -5.58 -1.01
N ILE A 85 12.99 -6.31 -2.04
CA ILE A 85 12.11 -6.63 -3.16
C ILE A 85 10.91 -7.45 -2.68
N GLU A 86 11.15 -8.45 -1.84
CA GLU A 86 10.08 -9.30 -1.33
C GLU A 86 9.10 -8.50 -0.48
N ALA A 87 9.63 -7.58 0.35
CA ALA A 87 8.77 -6.73 1.16
C ALA A 87 7.89 -5.84 0.29
N ALA A 88 8.44 -5.30 -0.79
CA ALA A 88 7.68 -4.45 -1.70
C ALA A 88 6.58 -5.23 -2.42
N ILE A 89 6.92 -6.41 -2.91
CA ILE A 89 5.94 -7.26 -3.59
C ILE A 89 4.83 -7.66 -2.62
N ALA A 90 5.19 -8.03 -1.40
CA ALA A 90 4.22 -8.41 -0.39
C ALA A 90 3.29 -7.25 -0.03
N ALA A 91 3.82 -6.03 0.02
CA ALA A 91 3.01 -4.85 0.33
C ALA A 91 1.90 -4.66 -0.72
N VAL A 92 2.23 -4.79 -1.99
CA VAL A 92 1.24 -4.65 -3.06
C VAL A 92 0.23 -5.80 -2.99
N LYS A 93 0.70 -7.02 -2.83
CA LYS A 93 -0.18 -8.18 -2.75
C LYS A 93 -1.13 -8.10 -1.57
N ASN A 94 -0.64 -7.67 -0.42
CA ASN A 94 -1.44 -7.59 0.79
C ASN A 94 -2.44 -6.43 0.74
N CYS A 95 -2.20 -5.46 -0.12
CA CYS A 95 -3.09 -4.32 -0.30
C CYS A 95 -4.28 -4.63 -1.20
N THR A 96 -4.23 -5.75 -1.90
CA THR A 96 -5.27 -6.13 -2.86
C THR A 96 -6.15 -7.23 -2.30
N PRO A 97 -7.39 -7.34 -2.78
CA PRO A 97 -7.98 -6.57 -3.87
C PRO A 97 -8.36 -5.15 -3.43
N LEU A 98 -8.30 -4.22 -4.37
CA LEU A 98 -8.74 -2.86 -4.15
C LEU A 98 -10.22 -2.74 -4.49
N THR A 99 -10.89 -1.80 -3.82
CA THR A 99 -12.29 -1.51 -4.14
C THR A 99 -12.35 -0.36 -5.12
N LEU A 100 -12.60 -0.68 -6.37
CA LEU A 100 -12.60 0.31 -7.46
C LEU A 100 -14.01 0.77 -7.77
N SER A 101 -14.18 2.06 -8.06
CA SER A 101 -15.45 2.55 -8.57
C SER A 101 -15.72 1.91 -9.92
N PRO A 102 -16.99 1.79 -10.35
CA PRO A 102 -17.29 1.17 -11.64
C PRO A 102 -16.58 1.82 -12.82
N SER A 103 -16.47 3.15 -12.82
CA SER A 103 -15.81 3.83 -13.91
C SER A 103 -14.30 3.60 -13.90
N LEU A 104 -13.69 3.60 -12.71
CA LEU A 104 -12.27 3.33 -12.60
C LEU A 104 -11.97 1.88 -12.97
N ALA A 105 -12.77 0.95 -12.49
CA ALA A 105 -12.60 -0.47 -12.81
C ALA A 105 -12.62 -0.71 -14.31
N LYS A 106 -13.49 -0.01 -15.01
CA LYS A 106 -13.61 -0.14 -16.46
C LYS A 106 -12.35 0.35 -17.16
N GLY A 107 -11.78 1.44 -16.67
CA GLY A 107 -10.60 2.02 -17.30
C GLY A 107 -9.29 1.37 -16.91
N ILE A 108 -9.23 0.76 -15.73
CA ILE A 108 -7.98 0.23 -15.20
C ILE A 108 -7.72 -1.21 -15.61
N GLY A 109 -8.77 -1.96 -15.89
CA GLY A 109 -8.64 -3.40 -16.14
C GLY A 109 -7.68 -3.73 -17.25
N GLY A 110 -6.67 -4.54 -16.95
CA GLY A 110 -5.71 -4.99 -17.93
C GLY A 110 -4.55 -4.05 -18.21
N ASN A 111 -4.61 -2.80 -17.75
CA ASN A 111 -3.52 -1.85 -17.96
C ASN A 111 -2.37 -2.13 -17.01
N VAL A 112 -1.15 -1.88 -17.49
CA VAL A 112 0.05 -2.07 -16.69
C VAL A 112 0.41 -0.76 -16.00
N PHE A 113 0.67 -0.85 -14.69
CA PHE A 113 1.09 0.29 -13.90
C PHE A 113 2.47 0.06 -13.34
N THR A 114 3.19 1.13 -13.11
CA THR A 114 4.47 1.07 -12.42
C THR A 114 4.41 1.98 -11.22
N MET A 115 5.02 1.55 -10.13
CA MET A 115 5.06 2.33 -8.91
C MET A 115 6.41 2.14 -8.24
N GLN A 116 6.95 3.23 -7.73
CA GLN A 116 8.20 3.21 -7.02
C GLN A 116 7.95 3.18 -5.52
N LEU A 117 8.57 2.23 -4.84
CA LEU A 117 8.51 2.13 -3.38
C LEU A 117 9.90 2.43 -2.84
N VAL A 118 9.99 3.33 -1.90
CA VAL A 118 11.26 3.88 -1.44
C VAL A 118 11.46 3.70 0.05
N SER A 119 12.72 3.69 0.45
CA SER A 119 13.12 3.74 1.85
C SER A 119 14.20 4.81 1.99
N PRO A 120 14.08 5.73 2.95
CA PRO A 120 12.94 5.82 3.87
C PRO A 120 11.69 6.27 3.14
N LYS A 121 10.56 5.89 3.69
CA LYS A 121 9.27 6.27 3.10
C LYS A 121 9.10 7.78 3.17
N GLN A 122 8.61 8.35 2.08
CA GLN A 122 8.42 9.79 1.96
C GLN A 122 6.97 10.19 2.14
#